data_0c092495e4d743f70dc5c9cf513bfecb
#
_entry.id   0c092495e4d743f70dc5c9cf513bfecb
#
_cell.length_a   1.000
_cell.length_b   1.000
_cell.length_c   1.000
_cell.angle_alpha   90.00
_cell.angle_beta   90.00
_cell.angle_gamma   90.00
#
_symmetry.space_group_name_H-M   'P 1'
#
loop_
_entity.id
_entity.type
_entity.pdbx_description
1 polymer ?
#
loop_
_entity_poly.entity_id
_entity_poly.type
_entity_poly.pdbx_seq_one_letter_code
_entity_poly.pdbx_strand_id
1 'polypeptide(L)'
;LGVGTLYIMFKNCIMLGSFQYFFYDKGVFWESVRGIWIHGAMEIFAIVIECAAGLILGASILFPATHSRYTSFKIGAKTGIKILISTFPFTFAAGFLEGFITRYSNIMPHWLSVAIILITLGIISYYYLIYPFKVQKQITQTPILSPTHI
;
A
#
# COMPACT_ATOMS: atom_id res chain seq x y z
N LEU A 1 3.98 -11.96 15.74
CA LEU A 1 4.87 -12.62 14.77
C LEU A 1 4.18 -12.80 13.40
N GLY A 2 3.62 -11.72 12.80
CA GLY A 2 2.86 -11.78 11.55
C GLY A 2 1.37 -12.13 11.73
N VAL A 3 1.00 -12.89 12.75
CA VAL A 3 -0.41 -13.24 13.05
C VAL A 3 -1.25 -11.98 13.34
N GLY A 4 -0.70 -11.03 14.10
CA GLY A 4 -1.38 -9.75 14.36
C GLY A 4 -1.65 -8.96 13.08
N THR A 5 -0.69 -8.95 12.16
CA THR A 5 -0.85 -8.30 10.85
C THR A 5 -1.97 -8.95 10.04
N LEU A 6 -2.00 -10.29 9.96
CA LEU A 6 -3.07 -11.03 9.27
C LEU A 6 -4.43 -10.79 9.92
N TYR A 7 -4.49 -10.75 11.25
CA TYR A 7 -5.72 -10.45 11.98
C TYR A 7 -6.26 -9.05 11.67
N ILE A 8 -5.40 -8.04 11.70
CA ILE A 8 -5.77 -6.65 11.38
C ILE A 8 -6.22 -6.55 9.92
N MET A 9 -5.49 -7.16 8.99
CA MET A 9 -5.86 -7.21 7.57
C MET A 9 -7.24 -7.84 7.38
N PHE A 10 -7.49 -8.99 8.01
CA PHE A 10 -8.78 -9.68 7.94
C PHE A 10 -9.92 -8.82 8.49
N LYS A 11 -9.72 -8.13 9.62
CA LYS A 11 -10.71 -7.18 10.17
C LYS A 11 -11.01 -6.04 9.20
N ASN A 12 -9.99 -5.47 8.55
CA ASN A 12 -10.19 -4.41 7.54
C ASN A 12 -10.99 -4.93 6.33
N CYS A 13 -10.71 -6.15 5.86
CA CYS A 13 -11.47 -6.76 4.77
C CYS A 13 -12.94 -6.97 5.14
N ILE A 14 -13.22 -7.47 6.35
CA ILE A 14 -14.60 -7.63 6.84
C ILE A 14 -15.29 -6.27 6.95
N MET A 15 -14.62 -5.29 7.51
CA MET A 15 -15.17 -3.94 7.66
C MET A 15 -15.55 -3.37 6.29
N LEU A 16 -14.63 -3.38 5.34
CA LEU A 16 -14.87 -2.87 3.98
C LEU A 16 -16.01 -3.62 3.28
N GLY A 17 -16.02 -4.95 3.36
CA GLY A 17 -17.09 -5.78 2.79
C GLY A 17 -18.45 -5.50 3.42
N SER A 18 -18.50 -5.34 4.75
CA SER A 18 -19.73 -5.03 5.48
C SER A 18 -20.27 -3.65 5.10
N PHE A 19 -19.41 -2.64 4.94
CA PHE A 19 -19.81 -1.33 4.47
C PHE A 19 -20.38 -1.38 3.05
N GLN A 20 -19.72 -2.08 2.14
CA GLN A 20 -20.19 -2.22 0.77
C GLN A 20 -21.55 -2.93 0.70
N TYR A 21 -21.73 -3.99 1.50
CA TYR A 21 -23.00 -4.71 1.59
C TYR A 21 -24.11 -3.83 2.17
N PHE A 22 -23.83 -3.08 3.23
CA PHE A 22 -24.78 -2.13 3.82
C PHE A 22 -25.31 -1.10 2.80
N PHE A 23 -24.42 -0.51 2.01
CA PHE A 23 -24.81 0.45 0.98
C PHE A 23 -25.55 -0.20 -0.19
N TYR A 24 -25.22 -1.46 -0.50
CA TYR A 24 -25.97 -2.25 -1.47
C TYR A 24 -27.41 -2.48 -1.01
N ASP A 25 -27.61 -2.88 0.24
CA ASP A 25 -28.94 -3.09 0.85
C ASP A 25 -29.77 -1.80 0.87
N LYS A 26 -29.13 -0.64 1.05
CA LYS A 26 -29.79 0.67 1.01
C LYS A 26 -30.03 1.23 -0.39
N GLY A 27 -29.61 0.55 -1.44
CA GLY A 27 -29.80 0.98 -2.83
C GLY A 27 -28.90 2.13 -3.28
N VAL A 28 -27.88 2.48 -2.48
CA VAL A 28 -26.92 3.58 -2.76
C VAL A 28 -25.49 3.05 -3.03
N PHE A 29 -25.40 1.86 -3.57
CA PHE A 29 -24.12 1.18 -3.78
C PHE A 29 -23.16 1.99 -4.68
N TRP A 30 -23.62 2.48 -5.81
CA TRP A 30 -22.77 3.20 -6.76
C TRP A 30 -22.29 4.54 -6.24
N GLU A 31 -23.11 5.26 -5.48
CA GLU A 31 -22.72 6.49 -4.80
C GLU A 31 -21.66 6.21 -3.75
N SER A 32 -21.81 5.14 -2.99
CA SER A 32 -20.84 4.73 -1.97
C SER A 32 -19.53 4.28 -2.59
N VAL A 33 -19.56 3.52 -3.68
CA VAL A 33 -18.37 3.11 -4.42
C VAL A 33 -17.56 4.34 -4.86
N ARG A 34 -18.21 5.32 -5.46
CA ARG A 34 -17.53 6.55 -5.87
C ARG A 34 -16.94 7.31 -4.68
N GLY A 35 -17.74 7.52 -3.63
CA GLY A 35 -17.29 8.25 -2.43
C GLY A 35 -16.11 7.59 -1.76
N ILE A 36 -16.15 6.27 -1.58
CA ILE A 36 -15.09 5.51 -0.89
C ILE A 36 -13.84 5.37 -1.76
N TRP A 37 -13.98 5.03 -3.05
CA TRP A 37 -12.83 4.69 -3.88
C TRP A 37 -12.02 5.90 -4.38
N ILE A 38 -12.54 7.12 -4.30
CA ILE A 38 -11.77 8.33 -4.65
C ILE A 38 -10.48 8.44 -3.84
N HIS A 39 -10.52 8.18 -2.54
CA HIS A 39 -9.36 8.16 -1.64
C HIS A 39 -8.93 6.72 -1.31
N GLY A 40 -9.91 5.81 -1.14
CA GLY A 40 -9.72 4.44 -0.72
C GLY A 40 -8.88 3.61 -1.67
N ALA A 41 -8.81 3.94 -2.96
CA ALA A 41 -7.93 3.26 -3.90
C ALA A 41 -6.46 3.34 -3.45
N MET A 42 -5.98 4.50 -3.00
CA MET A 42 -4.61 4.66 -2.48
C MET A 42 -4.47 4.07 -1.08
N GLU A 43 -5.45 4.27 -0.22
CA GLU A 43 -5.42 3.83 1.18
C GLU A 43 -5.44 2.30 1.29
N ILE A 44 -6.36 1.62 0.59
CA ILE A 44 -6.44 0.16 0.59
C ILE A 44 -5.16 -0.45 0.03
N PHE A 45 -4.59 0.13 -1.04
CA PHE A 45 -3.33 -0.34 -1.59
C PHE A 45 -2.19 -0.14 -0.58
N ALA A 46 -2.13 1.01 0.10
CA ALA A 46 -1.14 1.27 1.15
C ALA A 46 -1.26 0.26 2.29
N ILE A 47 -2.48 -0.06 2.77
CA ILE A 47 -2.72 -1.08 3.79
C ILE A 47 -2.14 -2.44 3.38
N VAL A 48 -2.30 -2.85 2.12
CA VAL A 48 -1.73 -4.11 1.60
C VAL A 48 -0.19 -4.10 1.68
N ILE A 49 0.44 -2.98 1.31
CA ILE A 49 1.90 -2.82 1.39
C ILE A 49 2.38 -2.81 2.85
N GLU A 50 1.66 -2.16 3.74
CA GLU A 50 1.95 -2.13 5.19
C GLU A 50 1.81 -3.51 5.83
N CYS A 51 0.81 -4.29 5.38
CA CYS A 51 0.68 -5.69 5.78
C CYS A 51 1.88 -6.52 5.32
N ALA A 52 2.37 -6.31 4.10
CA ALA A 52 3.58 -6.99 3.62
C ALA A 52 4.80 -6.63 4.49
N ALA A 53 4.95 -5.37 4.89
CA ALA A 53 6.00 -4.94 5.83
C ALA A 53 5.90 -5.65 7.18
N GLY A 54 4.68 -5.78 7.72
CA GLY A 54 4.42 -6.50 8.97
C GLY A 54 4.72 -8.00 8.87
N LEU A 55 4.44 -8.63 7.72
CA LEU A 55 4.77 -10.03 7.46
C LEU A 55 6.29 -10.24 7.33
N ILE A 56 7.02 -9.33 6.67
CA ILE A 56 8.49 -9.36 6.59
C ILE A 56 9.10 -9.31 7.99
N LEU A 57 8.60 -8.41 8.85
CA LEU A 57 9.03 -8.32 10.24
C LEU A 57 8.74 -9.63 11.00
N GLY A 58 7.55 -10.18 10.86
CA GLY A 58 7.18 -11.46 11.47
C GLY A 58 8.05 -12.62 11.00
N ALA A 59 8.28 -12.71 9.70
CA ALA A 59 9.12 -13.74 9.08
C ALA A 59 10.58 -13.65 9.55
N SER A 60 11.12 -12.45 9.72
CA SER A 60 12.50 -12.24 10.20
C SER A 60 12.75 -12.78 11.61
N ILE A 61 11.70 -12.86 12.45
CA ILE A 61 11.79 -13.43 13.79
C ILE A 61 11.64 -14.96 13.76
N LEU A 62 10.72 -15.45 12.93
CA LEU A 62 10.39 -16.88 12.85
C LEU A 62 11.45 -17.66 12.08
N PHE A 63 11.99 -17.07 11.02
CA PHE A 63 12.93 -17.71 10.10
C PHE A 63 14.25 -16.91 9.99
N PRO A 64 15.09 -16.90 11.03
CA PRO A 64 16.31 -16.09 11.07
C PRO A 64 17.40 -16.55 10.11
N ALA A 65 17.22 -17.67 9.39
CA ALA A 65 18.20 -18.31 8.51
C ALA A 65 19.56 -18.52 9.23
N THR A 66 20.65 -18.01 8.67
CA THR A 66 22.02 -18.14 9.24
C THR A 66 22.36 -17.08 10.29
N HIS A 67 21.47 -16.09 10.50
CA HIS A 67 21.70 -15.00 11.46
C HIS A 67 21.18 -15.33 12.86
N SER A 68 21.74 -14.66 13.87
CA SER A 68 21.09 -14.65 15.19
C SER A 68 19.70 -14.04 15.10
N ARG A 69 18.77 -14.47 15.96
CA ARG A 69 17.39 -13.95 15.98
C ARG A 69 17.33 -12.43 16.13
N TYR A 70 18.24 -11.87 16.94
CA TYR A 70 18.34 -10.42 17.13
C TYR A 70 18.79 -9.71 15.86
N THR A 71 19.81 -10.23 15.17
CA THR A 71 20.30 -9.65 13.90
C THR A 71 19.24 -9.73 12.81
N SER A 72 18.59 -10.88 12.67
CA SER A 72 17.52 -11.08 11.70
C SER A 72 16.34 -10.12 11.96
N PHE A 73 15.92 -9.98 13.23
CA PHE A 73 14.91 -9.00 13.61
C PHE A 73 15.31 -7.57 13.25
N LYS A 74 16.55 -7.16 13.54
CA LYS A 74 17.05 -5.82 13.20
C LYS A 74 17.00 -5.55 11.70
N ILE A 75 17.35 -6.53 10.87
CA ILE A 75 17.28 -6.43 9.40
C ILE A 75 15.83 -6.32 8.95
N GLY A 76 14.95 -7.20 9.44
CA GLY A 76 13.53 -7.20 9.11
C GLY A 76 12.83 -5.91 9.55
N ALA A 77 13.14 -5.41 10.74
CA ALA A 77 12.60 -4.14 11.25
C ALA A 77 13.04 -2.96 10.38
N LYS A 78 14.34 -2.89 10.02
CA LYS A 78 14.86 -1.85 9.11
C LYS A 78 14.16 -1.87 7.75
N THR A 79 13.92 -3.05 7.20
CA THR A 79 13.22 -3.22 5.93
C THR A 79 11.75 -2.85 6.05
N GLY A 80 11.05 -3.34 7.07
CA GLY A 80 9.65 -3.03 7.33
C GLY A 80 9.40 -1.54 7.54
N ILE A 81 10.26 -0.87 8.33
CA ILE A 81 10.17 0.59 8.56
C ILE A 81 10.36 1.37 7.26
N LYS A 82 11.32 0.98 6.40
CA LYS A 82 11.51 1.64 5.10
C LYS A 82 10.25 1.53 4.22
N ILE A 83 9.62 0.36 4.20
CA ILE A 83 8.38 0.13 3.45
C ILE A 83 7.27 1.01 4.06
N LEU A 84 7.11 1.02 5.38
CA LEU A 84 6.12 1.81 6.08
C LEU A 84 6.28 3.31 5.79
N ILE A 85 7.51 3.83 5.85
CA ILE A 85 7.77 5.25 5.53
C ILE A 85 7.44 5.55 4.06
N SER A 86 7.64 4.60 3.14
CA SER A 86 7.31 4.79 1.72
C SER A 86 5.81 4.87 1.45
N THR A 87 4.94 4.33 2.31
CA THR A 87 3.47 4.45 2.18
C THR A 87 2.94 5.79 2.68
N PHE A 88 3.69 6.47 3.57
CA PHE A 88 3.26 7.71 4.20
C PHE A 88 2.79 8.81 3.22
N PRO A 89 3.52 9.12 2.12
CA PRO A 89 3.05 10.13 1.17
C PRO A 89 1.75 9.76 0.47
N PHE A 90 1.48 8.47 0.27
CA PHE A 90 0.25 7.98 -0.36
C PHE A 90 -0.93 8.04 0.60
N THR A 91 -0.76 7.64 1.87
CA THR A 91 -1.79 7.76 2.91
C THR A 91 -2.11 9.21 3.22
N PHE A 92 -1.10 10.09 3.23
CA PHE A 92 -1.31 11.53 3.38
C PHE A 92 -2.09 12.11 2.19
N ALA A 93 -1.75 11.74 0.96
CA ALA A 93 -2.48 12.16 -0.23
C ALA A 93 -3.92 11.62 -0.22
N ALA A 94 -4.15 10.38 0.21
CA ALA A 94 -5.49 9.81 0.37
C ALA A 94 -6.33 10.62 1.37
N GLY A 95 -5.77 10.96 2.54
CA GLY A 95 -6.45 11.81 3.53
C GLY A 95 -6.78 13.20 3.00
N PHE A 96 -5.90 13.78 2.17
CA PHE A 96 -6.18 15.05 1.48
C PHE A 96 -7.35 14.90 0.48
N LEU A 97 -7.36 13.84 -0.30
CA LEU A 97 -8.46 13.55 -1.23
C LEU A 97 -9.78 13.33 -0.49
N GLU A 98 -9.75 12.64 0.65
CA GLU A 98 -10.91 12.45 1.51
C GLU A 98 -11.45 13.78 2.02
N GLY A 99 -10.60 14.61 2.61
CA GLY A 99 -11.02 15.87 3.22
C GLY A 99 -11.54 16.90 2.24
N PHE A 100 -10.96 16.96 1.02
CA PHE A 100 -11.27 18.02 0.06
C PHE A 100 -12.11 17.54 -1.12
N ILE A 101 -11.80 16.39 -1.71
CA ILE A 101 -12.42 15.94 -2.97
C ILE A 101 -13.63 15.07 -2.71
N THR A 102 -13.56 14.13 -1.76
CA THR A 102 -14.68 13.21 -1.47
C THR A 102 -15.91 13.96 -1.00
N ARG A 103 -15.74 15.08 -0.32
CA ARG A 103 -16.84 15.98 0.09
C ARG A 103 -17.71 16.44 -1.09
N TYR A 104 -17.12 16.58 -2.26
CA TYR A 104 -17.81 17.04 -3.47
C TYR A 104 -18.22 15.87 -4.39
N SER A 105 -18.05 14.63 -3.99
CA SER A 105 -18.31 13.44 -4.83
C SER A 105 -19.74 13.36 -5.35
N ASN A 106 -20.71 13.88 -4.60
CA ASN A 106 -22.12 13.90 -5.01
C ASN A 106 -22.45 14.94 -6.09
N ILE A 107 -21.64 16.00 -6.19
CA ILE A 107 -21.83 17.10 -7.16
C ILE A 107 -20.94 16.87 -8.40
N MET A 108 -19.89 16.07 -8.25
CA MET A 108 -18.95 15.76 -9.35
C MET A 108 -19.59 14.90 -10.43
N PRO A 109 -19.29 15.18 -11.70
CA PRO A 109 -19.66 14.29 -12.80
C PRO A 109 -18.96 12.93 -12.64
N HIS A 110 -19.66 11.85 -12.99
CA HIS A 110 -19.18 10.47 -12.82
C HIS A 110 -17.81 10.19 -13.44
N TRP A 111 -17.56 10.75 -14.65
CA TRP A 111 -16.31 10.55 -15.35
C TRP A 111 -15.11 11.13 -14.58
N LEU A 112 -15.28 12.23 -13.86
CA LEU A 112 -14.21 12.87 -13.08
C LEU A 112 -13.84 12.02 -11.88
N SER A 113 -14.82 11.46 -11.16
CA SER A 113 -14.56 10.53 -10.05
C SER A 113 -13.81 9.29 -10.51
N VAL A 114 -14.22 8.69 -11.64
CA VAL A 114 -13.53 7.53 -12.23
C VAL A 114 -12.10 7.89 -12.64
N ALA A 115 -11.90 9.05 -13.26
CA ALA A 115 -10.57 9.51 -13.66
C ALA A 115 -9.64 9.66 -12.44
N ILE A 116 -10.11 10.27 -11.35
CA ILE A 116 -9.34 10.41 -10.10
C ILE A 116 -8.96 9.03 -9.55
N ILE A 117 -9.90 8.09 -9.47
CA ILE A 117 -9.66 6.73 -8.98
C ILE A 117 -8.58 6.03 -9.84
N LEU A 118 -8.69 6.10 -11.16
CA LEU A 118 -7.74 5.47 -12.07
C LEU A 118 -6.35 6.11 -11.99
N ILE A 119 -6.26 7.43 -11.88
CA ILE A 119 -4.99 8.15 -11.75
C ILE A 119 -4.30 7.78 -10.43
N THR A 120 -5.02 7.85 -9.31
CA THR A 120 -4.47 7.54 -7.98
C THR A 120 -4.01 6.09 -7.88
N LEU A 121 -4.83 5.15 -8.37
CA LEU A 121 -4.48 3.73 -8.42
C LEU A 121 -3.29 3.48 -9.37
N GLY A 122 -3.24 4.18 -10.51
CA GLY A 122 -2.14 4.10 -11.46
C GLY A 122 -0.82 4.58 -10.86
N ILE A 123 -0.81 5.69 -10.15
CA ILE A 123 0.38 6.26 -9.51
C ILE A 123 0.95 5.28 -8.47
N ILE A 124 0.11 4.80 -7.55
CA ILE A 124 0.58 3.90 -6.48
C ILE A 124 1.01 2.54 -7.03
N SER A 125 0.28 2.01 -8.03
CA SER A 125 0.64 0.76 -8.69
C SER A 125 1.95 0.89 -9.47
N TYR A 126 2.15 1.99 -10.20
CA TYR A 126 3.41 2.26 -10.88
C TYR A 126 4.59 2.28 -9.91
N TYR A 127 4.44 2.98 -8.78
CA TYR A 127 5.51 3.13 -7.79
C TYR A 127 5.89 1.79 -7.14
N TYR A 128 4.91 0.95 -6.77
CA TYR A 128 5.19 -0.31 -6.05
C TYR A 128 5.37 -1.52 -6.95
N LEU A 129 4.74 -1.56 -8.12
CA LEU A 129 4.80 -2.74 -8.99
C LEU A 129 5.77 -2.58 -10.17
N ILE A 130 5.93 -1.37 -10.72
CA ILE A 130 6.73 -1.18 -11.94
C ILE A 130 8.11 -0.60 -11.63
N TYR A 131 8.16 0.45 -10.82
CA TYR A 131 9.40 1.18 -10.53
C TYR A 131 10.51 0.31 -9.93
N PRO A 132 10.26 -0.60 -8.96
CA PRO A 132 11.29 -1.46 -8.40
C PRO A 132 11.96 -2.36 -9.43
N PHE A 133 11.18 -2.92 -10.36
CA PHE A 133 11.75 -3.75 -11.44
C PHE A 133 12.62 -2.95 -12.39
N LYS A 134 12.28 -1.70 -12.68
CA LYS A 134 13.11 -0.81 -13.51
C LYS A 134 14.45 -0.51 -12.85
N VAL A 135 14.41 -0.16 -11.54
CA VAL A 135 15.62 0.14 -10.77
C VAL A 135 16.51 -1.10 -10.66
N GLN A 136 15.95 -2.26 -10.37
CA GLN A 136 16.71 -3.51 -10.28
C GLN A 136 17.41 -3.83 -11.60
N LYS A 137 16.71 -3.66 -12.73
CA LYS A 137 17.30 -3.88 -14.06
C LYS A 137 18.46 -2.93 -14.35
N GLN A 138 18.36 -1.67 -13.95
CA GLN A 138 19.44 -0.70 -14.10
C GLN A 138 20.67 -1.07 -13.27
N ILE A 139 20.49 -1.47 -12.01
CA ILE A 139 21.58 -1.88 -11.13
C ILE A 139 22.30 -3.11 -11.68
N THR A 140 21.55 -4.07 -12.25
CA THR A 140 22.13 -5.30 -12.82
C THR A 140 22.86 -5.03 -14.14
N GLN A 141 22.48 -4.00 -14.89
CA GLN A 141 23.12 -3.65 -16.16
C GLN A 141 24.31 -2.70 -16.02
N THR A 142 24.48 -2.03 -14.88
CA THR A 142 25.66 -1.21 -14.62
C THR A 142 26.79 -2.14 -14.17
N PRO A 143 27.83 -2.41 -15.00
CA PRO A 143 28.96 -3.20 -14.56
C PRO A 143 29.59 -2.47 -13.38
N ILE A 144 29.78 -3.18 -12.27
CA ILE A 144 30.61 -2.73 -11.17
C ILE A 144 31.99 -2.48 -11.81
N LEU A 145 32.35 -1.21 -12.00
CA LEU A 145 33.73 -0.84 -12.30
C LEU A 145 34.56 -1.45 -11.19
N SER A 146 35.27 -2.50 -11.52
CA SER A 146 36.28 -3.12 -10.63
C SER A 146 37.14 -1.99 -10.09
N PRO A 147 37.41 -1.95 -8.77
CA PRO A 147 38.45 -1.07 -8.27
C PRO A 147 39.78 -1.53 -8.92
N THR A 148 40.15 -0.80 -9.97
CA THR A 148 41.49 -0.88 -10.51
C THR A 148 42.45 -0.43 -9.41
N HIS A 149 43.27 -1.34 -9.03
CA HIS A 149 44.54 -1.24 -8.32
C HIS A 149 45.09 0.20 -8.13
N ILE A 150 45.22 0.62 -6.89
CA ILE A 150 46.36 1.37 -6.40
C ILE A 150 46.84 0.69 -5.11
#